data_99449e87062078b17f534bd2a6a1348f
#
_entry.id   99449e87062078b17f534bd2a6a1348f
#
_cell.length_a   1.000
_cell.length_b   1.000
_cell.length_c   1.000
_cell.angle_alpha   90.00
_cell.angle_beta   90.00
_cell.angle_gamma   90.00
#
_symmetry.space_group_name_H-M   'P 1'
#
loop_
_entity.id
_entity.type
_entity.pdbx_description
1 polymer ?
#
loop_
_entity_poly.entity_id
_entity_poly.type
_entity_poly.pdbx_seq_one_letter_code
_entity_poly.pdbx_strand_id
1 'polypeptide(L)'
;MKINITLAEALDRASARLRKKMLHSVELLQKAERIALNYDAEQGYYLAFSGGKDSQALYHMTQLAGVKFKGHMNLTSVDPPEVIRFVKKSYPEVELIKPGKSIFQHAIEKQILPTMRVRWCCAEYKETAGAGKVTLIGIRKAESSRRAKRNEVEINNRKFSGDLDGLEEYRQEQKAKRMKRKSKADGVNITNADEEQTLGCIHGKESLLVSPIIYWTEQDVWEFLNEVVKVPHCSLYDEGWHRIGCIGCPMSSHKQKMLENKRYPHIKRGWISAIKAIRRGDFANIYLVENPQGLDASPKRQRIAQDAGGYIKHPDPKHWTCLDSTNNPTGGGRNLKNARSSNADIPHLQAMDADKRQLGDLQDETREYGNLPLRVFRQLLF
;
A
#
# COMPACT_ATOMS: atom_id res chain seq x y z
N MET A 1 -2.17 3.60 -23.54
CA MET A 1 -2.77 4.72 -24.32
C MET A 1 -1.68 5.73 -24.62
N LYS A 2 -1.35 5.92 -25.89
CA LYS A 2 -0.40 6.94 -26.31
C LYS A 2 -1.15 8.24 -26.56
N ILE A 3 -0.61 9.37 -26.07
CA ILE A 3 -1.10 10.70 -26.40
C ILE A 3 -0.36 11.21 -27.64
N ASN A 4 -1.06 11.94 -28.50
CA ASN A 4 -0.51 12.46 -29.77
C ASN A 4 -0.27 13.98 -29.68
N ILE A 5 0.24 14.44 -28.54
CA ILE A 5 0.63 15.83 -28.32
C ILE A 5 2.07 15.90 -27.83
N THR A 6 2.75 16.93 -28.22
CA THR A 6 4.11 17.26 -27.73
C THR A 6 4.07 17.91 -26.36
N LEU A 7 5.19 17.94 -25.67
CA LEU A 7 5.31 18.68 -24.40
C LEU A 7 5.00 20.18 -24.58
N ALA A 8 5.46 20.79 -25.69
CA ALA A 8 5.19 22.20 -25.99
C ALA A 8 3.69 22.47 -26.09
N GLU A 9 2.96 21.68 -26.89
CA GLU A 9 1.50 21.81 -27.03
C GLU A 9 0.79 21.57 -25.69
N ALA A 10 1.25 20.62 -24.89
CA ALA A 10 0.70 20.38 -23.56
C ALA A 10 0.89 21.57 -22.62
N LEU A 11 2.07 22.18 -22.65
CA LEU A 11 2.36 23.39 -21.86
C LEU A 11 1.53 24.60 -22.32
N ASP A 12 1.27 24.74 -23.62
CA ASP A 12 0.43 25.84 -24.16
C ASP A 12 -1.05 25.70 -23.76
N ARG A 13 -1.56 24.47 -23.64
CA ARG A 13 -2.93 24.20 -23.15
C ARG A 13 -3.08 24.38 -21.63
N ALA A 14 -2.00 24.28 -20.89
CA ALA A 14 -2.02 24.34 -19.44
C ALA A 14 -2.11 25.79 -18.91
N SER A 15 -2.85 25.99 -17.82
CA SER A 15 -2.81 27.25 -17.08
C SER A 15 -1.38 27.55 -16.62
N ALA A 16 -1.07 28.85 -16.38
CA ALA A 16 0.25 29.26 -15.90
C ALA A 16 0.68 28.53 -14.60
N ARG A 17 -0.29 28.27 -13.71
CA ARG A 17 -0.08 27.52 -12.48
C ARG A 17 0.33 26.08 -12.77
N LEU A 18 -0.42 25.37 -13.62
CA LEU A 18 -0.16 23.97 -13.95
C LEU A 18 1.10 23.82 -14.78
N ARG A 19 1.35 24.73 -15.73
CA ARG A 19 2.56 24.76 -16.58
C ARG A 19 3.85 24.74 -15.74
N LYS A 20 3.94 25.57 -14.68
CA LYS A 20 5.10 25.58 -13.78
C LYS A 20 5.30 24.21 -13.11
N LYS A 21 4.22 23.56 -12.69
CA LYS A 21 4.29 22.25 -12.03
C LYS A 21 4.61 21.12 -13.03
N MET A 22 4.13 21.21 -14.26
CA MET A 22 4.49 20.28 -15.34
C MET A 22 5.99 20.35 -15.65
N LEU A 23 6.53 21.55 -15.80
CA LEU A 23 7.98 21.74 -16.04
C LEU A 23 8.82 21.13 -14.92
N HIS A 24 8.45 21.36 -13.66
CA HIS A 24 9.11 20.75 -12.52
C HIS A 24 9.03 19.21 -12.56
N SER A 25 7.84 18.64 -12.91
CA SER A 25 7.68 17.21 -13.04
C SER A 25 8.56 16.62 -14.16
N VAL A 26 8.67 17.30 -15.31
CA VAL A 26 9.55 16.90 -16.42
C VAL A 26 11.01 16.91 -15.99
N GLU A 27 11.45 18.00 -15.36
CA GLU A 27 12.82 18.13 -14.89
C GLU A 27 13.21 17.01 -13.91
N LEU A 28 12.35 16.73 -12.93
CA LEU A 28 12.56 15.66 -11.97
C LEU A 28 12.65 14.29 -12.65
N LEU A 29 11.74 14.00 -13.60
CA LEU A 29 11.73 12.75 -14.34
C LEU A 29 12.99 12.58 -15.19
N GLN A 30 13.42 13.61 -15.93
CA GLN A 30 14.60 13.54 -16.79
C GLN A 30 15.90 13.43 -15.98
N LYS A 31 16.02 14.16 -14.88
CA LYS A 31 17.20 14.09 -13.99
C LYS A 31 17.36 12.71 -13.34
N ALA A 32 16.24 12.11 -12.91
CA ALA A 32 16.26 10.81 -12.24
C ALA A 32 16.31 9.62 -13.21
N GLU A 33 16.11 9.81 -14.53
CA GLU A 33 16.08 8.71 -15.51
C GLU A 33 17.39 7.91 -15.53
N ARG A 34 18.54 8.57 -15.46
CA ARG A 34 19.83 7.89 -15.42
C ARG A 34 19.90 6.89 -14.26
N ILE A 35 19.34 7.25 -13.12
CA ILE A 35 19.30 6.34 -11.97
C ILE A 35 18.37 5.16 -12.27
N ALA A 36 17.22 5.40 -12.89
CA ALA A 36 16.29 4.33 -13.25
C ALA A 36 16.90 3.33 -14.23
N LEU A 37 17.60 3.81 -15.26
CA LEU A 37 18.26 3.00 -16.26
C LEU A 37 19.45 2.19 -15.68
N ASN A 38 20.11 2.67 -14.64
CA ASN A 38 21.14 1.90 -13.93
C ASN A 38 20.58 0.68 -13.18
N TYR A 39 19.30 0.73 -12.73
CA TYR A 39 18.64 -0.40 -12.07
C TYR A 39 17.90 -1.30 -13.05
N ASP A 40 17.36 -0.73 -14.12
CA ASP A 40 16.64 -1.47 -15.16
C ASP A 40 16.85 -0.78 -16.52
N ALA A 41 17.90 -1.17 -17.23
CA ALA A 41 18.25 -0.59 -18.52
C ALA A 41 17.19 -0.90 -19.60
N GLU A 42 16.46 -2.01 -19.46
CA GLU A 42 15.46 -2.42 -20.43
C GLU A 42 14.14 -1.68 -20.26
N GLN A 43 13.63 -1.58 -19.03
CA GLN A 43 12.31 -1.00 -18.75
C GLN A 43 12.35 0.43 -18.21
N GLY A 44 13.49 0.89 -17.66
CA GLY A 44 13.63 2.18 -17.03
C GLY A 44 12.85 2.26 -15.72
N TYR A 45 11.96 3.23 -15.60
CA TYR A 45 11.12 3.39 -14.42
C TYR A 45 10.05 2.30 -14.29
N TYR A 46 9.86 1.78 -13.09
CA TYR A 46 8.65 1.05 -12.70
C TYR A 46 7.55 2.05 -12.37
N LEU A 47 6.57 2.26 -13.25
CA LEU A 47 5.46 3.16 -12.98
C LEU A 47 4.31 2.41 -12.29
N ALA A 48 4.05 2.76 -11.02
CA ALA A 48 2.94 2.18 -10.25
C ALA A 48 1.60 2.78 -10.71
N PHE A 49 0.86 2.00 -11.50
CA PHE A 49 -0.43 2.39 -12.06
C PHE A 49 -1.59 1.78 -11.26
N SER A 50 -2.65 2.55 -11.03
CA SER A 50 -3.84 2.08 -10.31
C SER A 50 -5.16 2.29 -11.06
N GLY A 51 -5.11 2.87 -12.27
CA GLY A 51 -6.29 3.27 -13.02
C GLY A 51 -7.05 4.49 -12.46
N GLY A 52 -6.59 5.04 -11.33
CA GLY A 52 -7.13 6.28 -10.76
C GLY A 52 -6.52 7.53 -11.39
N LYS A 53 -7.20 8.68 -11.26
CA LYS A 53 -6.82 9.97 -11.87
C LYS A 53 -5.36 10.38 -11.64
N ASP A 54 -4.84 10.15 -10.43
CA ASP A 54 -3.49 10.54 -10.08
C ASP A 54 -2.44 9.67 -10.81
N SER A 55 -2.69 8.36 -10.92
CA SER A 55 -1.82 7.46 -11.69
C SER A 55 -1.93 7.68 -13.21
N GLN A 56 -3.09 8.13 -13.71
CA GLN A 56 -3.24 8.54 -15.11
C GLN A 56 -2.44 9.82 -15.40
N ALA A 57 -2.54 10.82 -14.51
CA ALA A 57 -1.77 12.05 -14.65
C ALA A 57 -0.26 11.76 -14.64
N LEU A 58 0.21 10.92 -13.71
CA LEU A 58 1.60 10.47 -13.67
C LEU A 58 2.00 9.77 -14.97
N TYR A 59 1.19 8.84 -15.47
CA TYR A 59 1.47 8.08 -16.69
C TYR A 59 1.67 9.01 -17.90
N HIS A 60 0.74 9.94 -18.13
CA HIS A 60 0.83 10.86 -19.26
C HIS A 60 1.91 11.92 -19.07
N MET A 61 2.18 12.34 -17.84
CA MET A 61 3.29 13.25 -17.55
C MET A 61 4.64 12.59 -17.85
N THR A 62 4.77 11.29 -17.53
CA THR A 62 5.98 10.51 -17.84
C THR A 62 6.16 10.32 -19.35
N GLN A 63 5.06 10.14 -20.11
CA GLN A 63 5.09 10.12 -21.58
C GLN A 63 5.57 11.47 -22.15
N LEU A 64 5.03 12.60 -21.66
CA LEU A 64 5.42 13.95 -22.10
C LEU A 64 6.87 14.29 -21.75
N ALA A 65 7.39 13.77 -20.66
CA ALA A 65 8.80 13.94 -20.28
C ALA A 65 9.76 13.17 -21.21
N GLY A 66 9.26 12.23 -22.02
CA GLY A 66 10.05 11.46 -22.97
C GLY A 66 10.98 10.43 -22.35
N VAL A 67 10.77 10.07 -21.08
CA VAL A 67 11.62 9.13 -20.34
C VAL A 67 11.15 7.68 -20.51
N LYS A 68 12.06 6.74 -20.31
CA LYS A 68 11.79 5.30 -20.43
C LYS A 68 11.09 4.75 -19.20
N PHE A 69 9.94 4.10 -19.38
CA PHE A 69 9.18 3.50 -18.30
C PHE A 69 8.30 2.35 -18.74
N LYS A 70 7.95 1.49 -17.78
CA LYS A 70 6.94 0.44 -17.93
C LYS A 70 5.86 0.62 -16.85
N GLY A 71 4.60 0.69 -17.27
CA GLY A 71 3.46 0.79 -16.35
C GLY A 71 3.06 -0.58 -15.81
N HIS A 72 2.82 -0.67 -14.49
CA HIS A 72 2.41 -1.91 -13.82
C HIS A 72 1.24 -1.63 -12.90
N MET A 73 0.19 -2.43 -13.01
CA MET A 73 -0.95 -2.41 -12.08
C MET A 73 -0.99 -3.71 -11.29
N ASN A 74 -0.64 -3.62 -10.02
CA ASN A 74 -0.70 -4.74 -9.09
C ASN A 74 -2.13 -4.94 -8.60
N LEU A 75 -2.76 -6.04 -9.00
CA LEU A 75 -4.13 -6.38 -8.62
C LEU A 75 -4.17 -6.89 -7.17
N THR A 76 -5.23 -6.54 -6.47
CA THR A 76 -5.42 -6.89 -5.05
C THR A 76 -6.49 -7.95 -4.83
N SER A 77 -7.12 -8.44 -5.91
CA SER A 77 -8.31 -9.30 -5.90
C SER A 77 -9.61 -8.64 -5.39
N VAL A 78 -9.53 -7.41 -4.91
CA VAL A 78 -10.68 -6.58 -4.49
C VAL A 78 -10.70 -5.22 -5.20
N ASP A 79 -10.13 -5.17 -6.40
CA ASP A 79 -10.18 -3.98 -7.24
C ASP A 79 -11.54 -3.87 -7.93
N PRO A 80 -12.10 -2.65 -8.12
CA PRO A 80 -13.36 -2.48 -8.85
C PRO A 80 -13.27 -3.04 -10.27
N PRO A 81 -14.24 -3.84 -10.72
CA PRO A 81 -14.24 -4.41 -12.08
C PRO A 81 -14.21 -3.34 -13.17
N GLU A 82 -14.82 -2.17 -12.91
CA GLU A 82 -14.85 -1.02 -13.82
C GLU A 82 -13.43 -0.51 -14.08
N VAL A 83 -12.62 -0.42 -13.04
CA VAL A 83 -11.21 0.02 -13.14
C VAL A 83 -10.40 -0.98 -13.96
N ILE A 84 -10.57 -2.27 -13.72
CA ILE A 84 -9.85 -3.31 -14.49
C ILE A 84 -10.24 -3.26 -15.97
N ARG A 85 -11.54 -3.13 -16.27
CA ARG A 85 -12.03 -2.99 -17.66
C ARG A 85 -11.50 -1.72 -18.32
N PHE A 86 -11.54 -0.60 -17.61
CA PHE A 86 -11.01 0.68 -18.07
C PHE A 86 -9.51 0.58 -18.40
N VAL A 87 -8.71 0.02 -17.50
CA VAL A 87 -7.26 -0.12 -17.72
C VAL A 87 -6.98 -1.03 -18.93
N LYS A 88 -7.63 -2.19 -19.01
CA LYS A 88 -7.47 -3.10 -20.16
C LYS A 88 -7.83 -2.44 -21.50
N LYS A 89 -8.86 -1.60 -21.54
CA LYS A 89 -9.32 -0.92 -22.74
C LYS A 89 -8.44 0.26 -23.12
N SER A 90 -8.12 1.13 -22.12
CA SER A 90 -7.49 2.43 -22.39
C SER A 90 -5.97 2.40 -22.21
N TYR A 91 -5.43 1.45 -21.44
CA TYR A 91 -4.00 1.33 -21.15
C TYR A 91 -3.49 -0.10 -21.35
N PRO A 92 -3.63 -0.68 -22.57
CA PRO A 92 -3.23 -2.06 -22.86
C PRO A 92 -1.73 -2.32 -22.65
N GLU A 93 -0.90 -1.27 -22.68
CA GLU A 93 0.54 -1.34 -22.44
C GLU A 93 0.89 -1.52 -20.96
N VAL A 94 -0.06 -1.23 -20.05
CA VAL A 94 0.13 -1.41 -18.61
C VAL A 94 -0.01 -2.89 -18.26
N GLU A 95 1.01 -3.44 -17.66
CA GLU A 95 1.03 -4.82 -17.23
C GLU A 95 0.17 -5.03 -15.99
N LEU A 96 -0.79 -5.96 -16.07
CA LEU A 96 -1.66 -6.34 -14.96
C LEU A 96 -1.05 -7.52 -14.21
N ILE A 97 -0.47 -7.26 -13.05
CA ILE A 97 0.17 -8.27 -12.20
C ILE A 97 -0.86 -8.85 -11.25
N LYS A 98 -1.19 -10.13 -11.46
CA LYS A 98 -2.12 -10.86 -10.59
C LYS A 98 -1.39 -11.36 -9.34
N PRO A 99 -2.01 -11.27 -8.16
CA PRO A 99 -1.45 -11.87 -6.97
C PRO A 99 -1.56 -13.39 -7.03
N GLY A 100 -0.58 -14.08 -6.43
CA GLY A 100 -0.62 -15.56 -6.34
C GLY A 100 -1.77 -16.07 -5.46
N LYS A 101 -2.19 -15.28 -4.48
CA LYS A 101 -3.31 -15.58 -3.56
C LYS A 101 -4.24 -14.37 -3.43
N SER A 102 -5.53 -14.65 -3.23
CA SER A 102 -6.50 -13.58 -2.96
C SER A 102 -6.24 -12.93 -1.60
N ILE A 103 -6.70 -11.69 -1.43
CA ILE A 103 -6.58 -10.99 -0.14
C ILE A 103 -7.32 -11.73 0.99
N PHE A 104 -8.39 -12.46 0.66
CA PHE A 104 -9.15 -13.27 1.62
C PHE A 104 -8.34 -14.47 2.11
N GLN A 105 -7.68 -15.20 1.20
CA GLN A 105 -6.78 -16.31 1.54
C GLN A 105 -5.63 -15.83 2.41
N HIS A 106 -4.96 -14.74 2.04
CA HIS A 106 -3.90 -14.15 2.86
C HIS A 106 -4.39 -13.73 4.25
N ALA A 107 -5.60 -13.15 4.37
CA ALA A 107 -6.18 -12.79 5.67
C ALA A 107 -6.40 -14.03 6.55
N ILE A 108 -6.88 -15.13 5.97
CA ILE A 108 -7.08 -16.40 6.67
C ILE A 108 -5.73 -16.98 7.12
N GLU A 109 -4.73 -17.04 6.22
CA GLU A 109 -3.39 -17.55 6.53
C GLU A 109 -2.68 -16.74 7.61
N LYS A 110 -2.77 -15.41 7.54
CA LYS A 110 -2.19 -14.51 8.54
C LYS A 110 -2.98 -14.45 9.84
N GLN A 111 -4.19 -15.02 9.88
CA GLN A 111 -5.13 -14.95 11.01
C GLN A 111 -5.42 -13.50 11.48
N ILE A 112 -5.25 -12.54 10.56
CA ILE A 112 -5.46 -11.13 10.85
C ILE A 112 -6.04 -10.40 9.64
N LEU A 113 -7.05 -9.58 9.90
CA LEU A 113 -7.65 -8.69 8.90
C LEU A 113 -6.79 -7.42 8.72
N PRO A 114 -6.74 -6.83 7.51
CA PRO A 114 -6.08 -5.56 7.33
C PRO A 114 -6.82 -4.47 8.11
N THR A 115 -6.07 -3.61 8.80
CA THR A 115 -6.61 -2.49 9.57
C THR A 115 -5.96 -1.17 9.14
N MET A 116 -6.46 -0.04 9.66
CA MET A 116 -5.83 1.26 9.42
C MET A 116 -4.38 1.33 9.92
N ARG A 117 -4.04 0.58 10.97
CA ARG A 117 -2.70 0.53 11.56
C ARG A 117 -1.84 -0.56 10.93
N VAL A 118 -2.40 -1.75 10.75
CA VAL A 118 -1.70 -2.92 10.20
C VAL A 118 -2.15 -3.11 8.75
N ARG A 119 -1.44 -2.45 7.84
CA ARG A 119 -1.75 -2.42 6.40
C ARG A 119 -0.96 -3.47 5.62
N TRP A 120 -0.91 -4.70 6.14
CA TRP A 120 -0.18 -5.79 5.49
C TRP A 120 -0.58 -6.01 4.02
N CYS A 121 -1.86 -5.74 3.68
CA CYS A 121 -2.33 -5.85 2.30
C CYS A 121 -1.62 -4.88 1.34
N CYS A 122 -1.26 -3.66 1.78
CA CYS A 122 -0.50 -2.76 0.93
C CYS A 122 0.94 -3.24 0.75
N ALA A 123 1.57 -3.73 1.82
CA ALA A 123 2.92 -4.28 1.75
C ALA A 123 2.99 -5.48 0.80
N GLU A 124 2.06 -6.44 0.91
CA GLU A 124 2.07 -7.66 0.10
C GLU A 124 1.71 -7.43 -1.37
N TYR A 125 0.70 -6.59 -1.64
CA TYR A 125 0.15 -6.46 -3.00
C TYR A 125 0.65 -5.26 -3.77
N LYS A 126 1.22 -4.23 -3.11
CA LYS A 126 1.55 -2.96 -3.79
C LYS A 126 2.98 -2.49 -3.56
N GLU A 127 3.46 -2.54 -2.32
CA GLU A 127 4.70 -1.87 -1.94
C GLU A 127 5.96 -2.67 -2.31
N THR A 128 5.85 -4.00 -2.44
CA THR A 128 6.99 -4.88 -2.77
C THR A 128 7.23 -5.05 -4.26
N ALA A 129 6.27 -4.68 -5.10
CA ALA A 129 6.34 -4.95 -6.54
C ALA A 129 7.43 -4.17 -7.29
N GLY A 130 7.80 -2.99 -6.79
CA GLY A 130 8.90 -2.17 -7.31
C GLY A 130 10.25 -2.41 -6.63
N ALA A 131 10.42 -3.54 -5.92
CA ALA A 131 11.67 -3.84 -5.23
C ALA A 131 12.86 -3.89 -6.20
N GLY A 132 13.97 -3.25 -5.81
CA GLY A 132 15.18 -3.16 -6.65
C GLY A 132 15.07 -2.21 -7.83
N LYS A 133 13.97 -1.42 -7.95
CA LYS A 133 13.74 -0.50 -9.07
C LYS A 133 13.48 0.93 -8.60
N VAL A 134 13.62 1.87 -9.52
CA VAL A 134 13.15 3.24 -9.32
C VAL A 134 11.67 3.29 -9.68
N THR A 135 10.82 3.51 -8.67
CA THR A 135 9.37 3.43 -8.80
C THR A 135 8.74 4.81 -8.82
N LEU A 136 8.02 5.11 -9.89
CA LEU A 136 7.18 6.32 -10.00
C LEU A 136 5.86 6.09 -9.28
N ILE A 137 5.49 7.01 -8.39
CA ILE A 137 4.24 6.96 -7.63
C ILE A 137 3.45 8.26 -7.74
N GLY A 138 2.14 8.14 -7.96
CA GLY A 138 1.23 9.27 -8.15
C GLY A 138 0.67 9.81 -6.83
N ILE A 139 1.52 10.12 -5.85
CA ILE A 139 1.09 10.74 -4.59
C ILE A 139 1.16 12.26 -4.66
N ARG A 140 0.28 12.94 -3.93
CA ARG A 140 0.25 14.41 -3.85
C ARG A 140 0.18 14.87 -2.40
N LYS A 141 0.91 15.94 -2.06
CA LYS A 141 0.90 16.56 -0.72
C LYS A 141 -0.51 16.99 -0.30
N ALA A 142 -1.31 17.45 -1.27
CA ALA A 142 -2.67 17.94 -1.05
C ALA A 142 -3.69 16.85 -0.62
N GLU A 143 -3.36 15.56 -0.73
CA GLU A 143 -4.32 14.47 -0.45
C GLU A 143 -4.56 14.20 1.04
N SER A 144 -3.57 14.45 1.89
CA SER A 144 -3.71 14.23 3.33
C SER A 144 -2.53 14.81 4.12
N SER A 145 -2.74 15.08 5.41
CA SER A 145 -1.69 15.53 6.34
C SER A 145 -0.47 14.59 6.41
N ARG A 146 -0.68 13.27 6.25
CA ARG A 146 0.41 12.30 6.17
C ARG A 146 1.21 12.46 4.88
N ARG A 147 0.53 12.70 3.73
CA ARG A 147 1.17 12.89 2.44
C ARG A 147 1.84 14.26 2.30
N ALA A 148 1.34 15.27 3.02
CA ALA A 148 1.96 16.59 3.08
C ALA A 148 3.42 16.58 3.60
N LYS A 149 3.77 15.55 4.39
CA LYS A 149 5.11 15.33 4.95
C LYS A 149 6.04 14.51 4.03
N ARG A 150 5.56 14.08 2.86
CA ARG A 150 6.34 13.31 1.90
C ARG A 150 7.18 14.23 1.02
N ASN A 151 8.31 13.74 0.56
CA ASN A 151 9.20 14.43 -0.35
C ASN A 151 9.17 13.81 -1.75
N GLU A 152 9.85 14.44 -2.70
CA GLU A 152 9.87 14.04 -4.10
C GLU A 152 10.56 12.70 -4.32
N VAL A 153 11.62 12.46 -3.56
CA VAL A 153 12.46 11.28 -3.66
C VAL A 153 12.63 10.66 -2.28
N GLU A 154 12.29 9.39 -2.18
CA GLU A 154 12.34 8.65 -0.92
C GLU A 154 12.78 7.21 -1.16
N ILE A 155 13.57 6.66 -0.24
CA ILE A 155 13.76 5.20 -0.18
C ILE A 155 12.63 4.65 0.70
N ASN A 156 11.91 3.62 0.19
CA ASN A 156 10.94 2.94 1.02
C ASN A 156 11.68 2.39 2.26
N ASN A 157 11.00 2.27 3.40
CA ASN A 157 11.59 2.08 4.74
C ASN A 157 12.19 3.34 5.39
N ARG A 158 11.99 4.53 4.79
CA ARG A 158 12.36 5.83 5.34
C ARG A 158 13.86 6.02 5.62
N LYS A 159 14.72 5.30 4.90
CA LYS A 159 16.18 5.49 5.01
C LYS A 159 16.62 6.84 4.46
N PHE A 160 15.90 7.33 3.49
CA PHE A 160 16.10 8.65 2.87
C PHE A 160 14.75 9.26 2.50
N SER A 161 14.66 10.59 2.62
CA SER A 161 13.50 11.38 2.16
C SER A 161 13.96 12.82 1.90
N GLY A 162 13.92 13.24 0.63
CA GLY A 162 14.42 14.55 0.19
C GLY A 162 14.15 14.81 -1.29
N ASP A 163 15.10 15.46 -1.93
CA ASP A 163 15.18 15.69 -3.38
C ASP A 163 16.31 14.89 -4.01
N LEU A 164 16.60 15.10 -5.29
CA LEU A 164 17.65 14.37 -6.00
C LEU A 164 19.06 14.76 -5.53
N ASP A 165 19.27 16.02 -5.18
CA ASP A 165 20.58 16.51 -4.74
C ASP A 165 20.91 15.89 -3.37
N GLY A 166 19.97 15.91 -2.44
CA GLY A 166 20.11 15.23 -1.15
C GLY A 166 20.27 13.72 -1.29
N LEU A 167 19.67 13.09 -2.31
CA LEU A 167 19.89 11.68 -2.59
C LEU A 167 21.35 11.40 -2.98
N GLU A 168 21.94 12.25 -3.80
CA GLU A 168 23.34 12.08 -4.21
C GLU A 168 24.27 12.25 -3.02
N GLU A 169 24.06 13.25 -2.15
CA GLU A 169 24.80 13.42 -0.90
C GLU A 169 24.69 12.17 0.00
N TYR A 170 23.46 11.66 0.18
CA TYR A 170 23.21 10.44 0.92
C TYR A 170 24.00 9.24 0.35
N ARG A 171 24.02 9.08 -0.97
CA ARG A 171 24.78 8.02 -1.65
C ARG A 171 26.28 8.12 -1.38
N GLN A 172 26.84 9.33 -1.49
CA GLN A 172 28.25 9.59 -1.22
C GLN A 172 28.60 9.30 0.24
N GLU A 173 27.74 9.67 1.18
CA GLU A 173 27.93 9.38 2.58
C GLU A 173 27.91 7.85 2.88
N GLN A 174 26.95 7.12 2.28
CA GLN A 174 26.90 5.66 2.42
C GLN A 174 28.13 4.99 1.80
N LYS A 175 28.60 5.47 0.65
CA LYS A 175 29.84 4.98 0.01
C LYS A 175 31.02 5.20 0.94
N ALA A 176 31.20 6.38 1.51
CA ALA A 176 32.28 6.70 2.44
C ALA A 176 32.25 5.82 3.71
N LYS A 177 31.06 5.62 4.29
CA LYS A 177 30.86 4.72 5.45
C LYS A 177 31.25 3.27 5.13
N ARG A 178 30.94 2.80 3.93
CA ARG A 178 31.25 1.44 3.48
C ARG A 178 32.74 1.24 3.25
N MET A 179 33.41 2.21 2.62
CA MET A 179 34.87 2.21 2.44
C MET A 179 35.60 2.16 3.79
N LYS A 180 35.19 2.99 4.76
CA LYS A 180 35.76 2.98 6.13
C LYS A 180 35.57 1.62 6.84
N ARG A 181 34.47 0.91 6.57
CA ARG A 181 34.22 -0.42 7.15
C ARG A 181 35.09 -1.50 6.49
N LYS A 182 35.24 -1.45 5.14
CA LYS A 182 36.09 -2.40 4.42
C LYS A 182 37.59 -2.21 4.77
N SER A 183 38.08 -0.97 4.83
CA SER A 183 39.47 -0.69 5.21
C SER A 183 39.82 -1.17 6.63
N LYS A 184 38.82 -1.28 7.51
CA LYS A 184 38.98 -1.83 8.87
C LYS A 184 38.97 -3.36 8.92
N ALA A 185 38.31 -4.02 7.94
CA ALA A 185 38.08 -5.47 8.00
C ALA A 185 39.12 -6.31 7.22
N ASP A 186 39.63 -5.84 6.08
CA ASP A 186 40.25 -6.77 5.12
C ASP A 186 41.65 -6.44 4.58
N GLY A 187 42.20 -5.27 4.77
CA GLY A 187 43.53 -4.96 4.17
C GLY A 187 43.62 -5.17 2.66
N VAL A 188 42.50 -5.37 1.94
CA VAL A 188 42.44 -5.76 0.51
C VAL A 188 42.15 -4.52 -0.35
N ASN A 189 42.94 -4.35 -1.42
CA ASN A 189 42.73 -3.33 -2.44
C ASN A 189 41.44 -3.61 -3.25
N ILE A 190 40.53 -2.67 -3.27
CA ILE A 190 39.27 -2.72 -4.03
C ILE A 190 39.55 -2.28 -5.46
N THR A 191 39.16 -3.08 -6.45
CA THR A 191 39.26 -2.71 -7.88
C THR A 191 38.08 -1.82 -8.31
N ASN A 192 38.30 -0.92 -9.29
CA ASN A 192 37.30 0.03 -9.79
C ASN A 192 35.99 -0.63 -10.31
N ALA A 193 36.03 -1.87 -10.75
CA ALA A 193 34.86 -2.64 -11.18
C ALA A 193 33.89 -2.96 -10.06
N ASP A 194 34.38 -3.16 -8.82
CA ASP A 194 33.53 -3.34 -7.64
C ASP A 194 32.89 -2.03 -7.19
N GLU A 195 33.46 -0.89 -7.60
CA GLU A 195 32.94 0.43 -7.26
C GLU A 195 31.70 0.82 -8.06
N GLU A 196 31.61 0.46 -9.35
CA GLU A 196 30.45 0.78 -10.20
C GLU A 196 29.20 -0.04 -9.83
N GLN A 197 29.37 -1.32 -9.51
CA GLN A 197 28.25 -2.18 -9.07
C GLN A 197 27.70 -1.81 -7.67
N THR A 198 28.47 -1.05 -6.88
CA THR A 198 28.08 -0.69 -5.50
C THR A 198 27.38 0.67 -5.36
N LEU A 199 27.07 1.34 -6.46
CA LEU A 199 26.38 2.64 -6.49
C LEU A 199 24.86 2.56 -6.18
N GLY A 200 24.33 1.39 -5.83
CA GLY A 200 22.95 1.22 -5.46
C GLY A 200 22.62 1.89 -4.11
N CYS A 201 21.69 2.83 -4.12
CA CYS A 201 21.13 3.38 -2.88
C CYS A 201 20.02 2.51 -2.28
N ILE A 202 19.60 1.46 -2.99
CA ILE A 202 18.57 0.52 -2.58
C ILE A 202 19.08 -0.91 -2.61
N HIS A 203 18.63 -1.72 -1.64
CA HIS A 203 19.09 -3.09 -1.46
C HIS A 203 17.91 -4.04 -1.21
N GLY A 204 17.95 -5.22 -1.81
CA GLY A 204 16.98 -6.29 -1.59
C GLY A 204 15.53 -5.86 -1.91
N LYS A 205 14.69 -5.74 -0.90
CA LYS A 205 13.27 -5.37 -1.05
C LYS A 205 13.02 -3.85 -1.09
N GLU A 206 14.06 -3.03 -1.07
CA GLU A 206 13.92 -1.59 -1.14
C GLU A 206 13.59 -1.11 -2.57
N SER A 207 12.93 0.03 -2.68
CA SER A 207 12.70 0.76 -3.92
C SER A 207 13.02 2.23 -3.71
N LEU A 208 13.53 2.88 -4.74
CA LEU A 208 13.62 4.33 -4.79
C LEU A 208 12.30 4.87 -5.33
N LEU A 209 11.58 5.61 -4.53
CA LEU A 209 10.28 6.19 -4.88
C LEU A 209 10.50 7.61 -5.39
N VAL A 210 10.00 7.90 -6.58
CA VAL A 210 10.00 9.23 -7.17
C VAL A 210 8.56 9.67 -7.39
N SER A 211 8.23 10.88 -6.95
CA SER A 211 6.86 11.43 -6.92
C SER A 211 6.76 12.71 -7.76
N PRO A 212 6.72 12.64 -9.09
CA PRO A 212 6.80 13.80 -9.96
C PRO A 212 5.64 14.80 -9.83
N ILE A 213 4.47 14.31 -9.43
CA ILE A 213 3.25 15.12 -9.28
C ILE A 213 2.96 15.49 -7.81
N ILE A 214 3.96 15.44 -6.94
CA ILE A 214 3.78 15.61 -5.50
C ILE A 214 3.19 16.98 -5.10
N TYR A 215 3.45 18.03 -5.87
CA TYR A 215 2.95 19.39 -5.63
C TYR A 215 1.64 19.71 -6.35
N TRP A 216 1.09 18.74 -7.08
CA TRP A 216 -0.15 18.96 -7.81
C TRP A 216 -1.35 18.93 -6.86
N THR A 217 -2.32 19.83 -7.12
CA THR A 217 -3.63 19.79 -6.46
C THR A 217 -4.57 18.84 -7.21
N GLU A 218 -5.75 18.59 -6.66
CA GLU A 218 -6.78 17.82 -7.37
C GLU A 218 -7.26 18.54 -8.63
N GLN A 219 -7.36 19.87 -8.57
CA GLN A 219 -7.70 20.70 -9.73
C GLN A 219 -6.65 20.59 -10.83
N ASP A 220 -5.35 20.57 -10.49
CA ASP A 220 -4.28 20.41 -11.48
C ASP A 220 -4.38 19.04 -12.19
N VAL A 221 -4.71 17.99 -11.46
CA VAL A 221 -4.87 16.65 -12.03
C VAL A 221 -6.03 16.62 -13.03
N TRP A 222 -7.19 17.19 -12.67
CA TRP A 222 -8.35 17.21 -13.55
C TRP A 222 -8.16 18.14 -14.76
N GLU A 223 -7.57 19.32 -14.57
CA GLU A 223 -7.19 20.22 -15.66
C GLU A 223 -6.26 19.49 -16.65
N PHE A 224 -5.24 18.82 -16.14
CA PHE A 224 -4.31 18.07 -16.97
C PHE A 224 -4.99 16.96 -17.77
N LEU A 225 -5.82 16.14 -17.14
CA LEU A 225 -6.47 15.01 -17.79
C LEU A 225 -7.54 15.44 -18.81
N ASN A 226 -8.36 16.44 -18.48
CA ASN A 226 -9.53 16.82 -19.27
C ASN A 226 -9.22 17.87 -20.32
N GLU A 227 -8.33 18.83 -20.03
CA GLU A 227 -8.09 20.00 -20.89
C GLU A 227 -6.77 19.91 -21.62
N VAL A 228 -5.71 19.42 -20.97
CA VAL A 228 -4.37 19.34 -21.58
C VAL A 228 -4.24 18.10 -22.44
N VAL A 229 -4.32 16.90 -21.87
CA VAL A 229 -4.10 15.64 -22.59
C VAL A 229 -5.38 15.05 -23.16
N LYS A 230 -6.55 15.45 -22.66
CA LYS A 230 -7.90 15.05 -23.13
C LYS A 230 -8.08 13.54 -23.21
N VAL A 231 -7.83 12.86 -22.11
CA VAL A 231 -7.92 11.41 -22.01
C VAL A 231 -9.14 10.97 -21.20
N PRO A 232 -9.75 9.80 -21.52
CA PRO A 232 -10.86 9.27 -20.75
C PRO A 232 -10.43 8.88 -19.34
N HIS A 233 -11.36 8.89 -18.40
CA HIS A 233 -11.19 8.38 -17.05
C HIS A 233 -12.18 7.25 -16.74
N CYS A 234 -12.00 6.58 -15.61
CA CYS A 234 -12.90 5.51 -15.21
C CYS A 234 -14.29 6.07 -14.86
N SER A 235 -15.35 5.42 -15.37
CA SER A 235 -16.76 5.83 -15.17
C SER A 235 -17.19 6.00 -13.73
N LEU A 236 -16.49 5.40 -12.78
CA LEU A 236 -16.77 5.61 -11.35
C LEU A 236 -16.64 7.08 -10.93
N TYR A 237 -15.80 7.87 -11.58
CA TYR A 237 -15.71 9.31 -11.32
C TYR A 237 -16.96 10.06 -11.74
N ASP A 238 -17.59 9.65 -12.87
CA ASP A 238 -18.85 10.22 -13.37
C ASP A 238 -20.03 9.88 -12.43
N GLU A 239 -19.90 8.76 -11.68
CA GLU A 239 -20.86 8.34 -10.67
C GLU A 239 -20.65 9.02 -9.30
N GLY A 240 -19.74 10.01 -9.23
CA GLY A 240 -19.47 10.79 -8.02
C GLY A 240 -18.46 10.16 -7.05
N TRP A 241 -17.67 9.19 -7.50
CA TRP A 241 -16.58 8.64 -6.70
C TRP A 241 -15.39 9.61 -6.71
N HIS A 242 -15.08 10.21 -5.57
CA HIS A 242 -13.92 11.12 -5.47
C HIS A 242 -12.57 10.38 -5.50
N ARG A 243 -12.56 9.11 -5.10
CA ARG A 243 -11.37 8.27 -5.04
C ARG A 243 -11.69 6.85 -5.43
N ILE A 244 -10.84 6.29 -6.28
CA ILE A 244 -10.90 4.89 -6.68
C ILE A 244 -9.76 4.13 -5.97
N GLY A 245 -10.07 2.95 -5.41
CA GLY A 245 -9.12 2.10 -4.71
C GLY A 245 -9.68 0.72 -4.47
N CYS A 246 -9.01 -0.08 -3.63
CA CYS A 246 -9.48 -1.40 -3.24
C CYS A 246 -10.83 -1.32 -2.54
N ILE A 247 -11.78 -2.17 -2.90
CA ILE A 247 -13.11 -2.25 -2.28
C ILE A 247 -12.96 -2.79 -0.85
N GLY A 248 -13.63 -2.14 0.10
CA GLY A 248 -13.54 -2.48 1.52
C GLY A 248 -12.21 -2.10 2.16
N CYS A 249 -11.47 -1.15 1.58
CA CYS A 249 -10.20 -0.68 2.15
C CYS A 249 -10.41 -0.12 3.56
N PRO A 250 -9.62 -0.54 4.56
CA PRO A 250 -9.74 0.02 5.92
C PRO A 250 -9.47 1.52 5.99
N MET A 251 -8.80 2.11 4.98
CA MET A 251 -8.56 3.55 4.87
C MET A 251 -9.70 4.34 4.24
N SER A 252 -10.72 3.66 3.67
CA SER A 252 -11.89 4.32 3.10
C SER A 252 -12.79 4.88 4.23
N SER A 253 -13.46 6.01 3.94
CA SER A 253 -14.45 6.56 4.86
C SER A 253 -15.64 5.61 5.05
N HIS A 254 -16.36 5.77 6.13
CA HIS A 254 -17.58 4.99 6.39
C HIS A 254 -18.59 5.12 5.24
N LYS A 255 -18.87 6.34 4.78
CA LYS A 255 -19.77 6.60 3.65
C LYS A 255 -19.32 5.84 2.38
N GLN A 256 -18.03 5.87 2.08
CA GLN A 256 -17.48 5.16 0.93
C GLN A 256 -17.65 3.65 1.06
N LYS A 257 -17.39 3.07 2.23
CA LYS A 257 -17.58 1.63 2.48
C LYS A 257 -19.04 1.19 2.32
N MET A 258 -19.99 2.00 2.76
CA MET A 258 -21.42 1.71 2.57
C MET A 258 -21.78 1.64 1.08
N LEU A 259 -21.31 2.59 0.27
CA LEU A 259 -21.49 2.58 -1.18
C LEU A 259 -20.83 1.35 -1.82
N GLU A 260 -19.60 1.04 -1.44
CA GLU A 260 -18.86 -0.13 -1.91
C GLU A 260 -19.59 -1.44 -1.57
N ASN A 261 -20.06 -1.60 -0.35
CA ASN A 261 -20.78 -2.79 0.10
C ASN A 261 -22.11 -3.00 -0.64
N LYS A 262 -22.83 -1.91 -0.95
CA LYS A 262 -24.05 -1.95 -1.74
C LYS A 262 -23.76 -2.35 -3.20
N ARG A 263 -22.70 -1.79 -3.79
CA ARG A 263 -22.35 -2.02 -5.20
C ARG A 263 -21.68 -3.38 -5.42
N TYR A 264 -20.84 -3.82 -4.48
CA TYR A 264 -20.02 -5.04 -4.59
C TYR A 264 -20.31 -6.05 -3.47
N PRO A 265 -21.56 -6.55 -3.36
CA PRO A 265 -21.95 -7.44 -2.25
C PRO A 265 -21.15 -8.74 -2.21
N HIS A 266 -20.60 -9.20 -3.34
CA HIS A 266 -19.73 -10.37 -3.39
C HIS A 266 -18.40 -10.16 -2.65
N ILE A 267 -17.83 -8.95 -2.67
CA ILE A 267 -16.62 -8.62 -1.90
C ILE A 267 -16.93 -8.58 -0.40
N LYS A 268 -18.08 -7.98 -0.02
CA LYS A 268 -18.58 -8.01 1.38
C LYS A 268 -18.69 -9.46 1.87
N ARG A 269 -19.33 -10.35 1.07
CA ARG A 269 -19.45 -11.78 1.41
C ARG A 269 -18.08 -12.47 1.54
N GLY A 270 -17.12 -12.15 0.67
CA GLY A 270 -15.75 -12.67 0.75
C GLY A 270 -15.08 -12.32 2.09
N TRP A 271 -15.20 -11.08 2.54
CA TRP A 271 -14.68 -10.66 3.85
C TRP A 271 -15.38 -11.37 5.01
N ILE A 272 -16.71 -11.51 4.97
CA ILE A 272 -17.47 -12.26 5.98
C ILE A 272 -17.00 -13.71 6.05
N SER A 273 -16.80 -14.35 4.92
CA SER A 273 -16.29 -15.73 4.85
C SER A 273 -14.89 -15.87 5.43
N ALA A 274 -13.99 -14.92 5.13
CA ALA A 274 -12.64 -14.87 5.69
C ALA A 274 -12.67 -14.70 7.22
N ILE A 275 -13.54 -13.83 7.74
CA ILE A 275 -13.72 -13.62 9.18
C ILE A 275 -14.22 -14.91 9.84
N LYS A 276 -15.21 -15.59 9.25
CA LYS A 276 -15.73 -16.87 9.76
C LYS A 276 -14.65 -17.94 9.81
N ALA A 277 -13.82 -18.04 8.77
CA ALA A 277 -12.70 -18.98 8.70
C ALA A 277 -11.62 -18.71 9.76
N ILE A 278 -11.22 -17.45 9.93
CA ILE A 278 -10.27 -17.02 10.97
C ILE A 278 -10.79 -17.43 12.38
N ARG A 279 -12.08 -17.20 12.65
CA ARG A 279 -12.67 -17.53 13.96
C ARG A 279 -12.72 -19.03 14.24
N ARG A 280 -12.97 -19.86 13.21
CA ARG A 280 -13.03 -21.32 13.36
C ARG A 280 -11.65 -21.96 13.49
N GLY A 281 -10.60 -21.23 13.20
CA GLY A 281 -9.25 -21.77 13.15
C GLY A 281 -9.03 -22.73 11.96
N ASP A 282 -9.80 -22.55 10.88
CA ASP A 282 -9.78 -23.41 9.68
C ASP A 282 -8.41 -23.39 8.96
N PHE A 283 -7.46 -22.62 9.47
CA PHE A 283 -6.09 -22.57 8.98
C PHE A 283 -5.39 -23.93 8.94
N ALA A 284 -5.64 -24.78 9.92
CA ALA A 284 -5.06 -26.13 9.96
C ALA A 284 -5.51 -26.99 8.78
N ASN A 285 -6.74 -26.81 8.29
CA ASN A 285 -7.31 -27.59 7.20
C ASN A 285 -6.78 -27.21 5.82
N ILE A 286 -6.42 -25.93 5.62
CA ILE A 286 -5.83 -25.47 4.34
C ILE A 286 -4.43 -26.07 4.13
N TYR A 287 -3.64 -26.17 5.17
CA TYR A 287 -2.31 -26.82 5.11
C TYR A 287 -2.37 -28.33 4.93
N LEU A 288 -3.38 -28.99 5.49
CA LEU A 288 -3.57 -30.44 5.35
C LEU A 288 -4.02 -30.83 3.93
N VAL A 289 -4.73 -29.95 3.22
CA VAL A 289 -5.15 -30.20 1.83
C VAL A 289 -3.98 -29.99 0.85
N GLU A 290 -3.08 -29.05 1.11
CA GLU A 290 -1.90 -28.82 0.26
C GLU A 290 -0.73 -29.78 0.53
N ASN A 291 -0.71 -30.44 1.69
CA ASN A 291 0.35 -31.39 2.04
C ASN A 291 -0.17 -32.56 2.91
N PRO A 292 -0.91 -33.49 2.33
CA PRO A 292 -1.52 -34.62 3.06
C PRO A 292 -0.49 -35.60 3.67
N GLN A 293 0.79 -35.49 3.30
CA GLN A 293 1.88 -36.37 3.81
C GLN A 293 2.85 -35.64 4.77
N GLY A 294 2.65 -34.36 5.03
CA GLY A 294 3.63 -33.52 5.73
C GLY A 294 3.35 -33.34 7.21
N LEU A 295 3.49 -34.38 8.00
CA LEU A 295 3.63 -34.32 9.46
C LEU A 295 5.04 -33.88 9.90
N ASP A 296 5.74 -33.10 9.10
CA ASP A 296 7.07 -32.62 9.46
C ASP A 296 6.99 -31.14 9.90
N ALA A 297 6.99 -30.97 11.23
CA ALA A 297 7.09 -29.66 11.87
C ALA A 297 8.51 -29.10 11.69
N SER A 298 8.79 -28.59 10.50
CA SER A 298 10.10 -27.96 10.24
C SER A 298 10.33 -26.72 11.10
N PRO A 299 11.58 -26.42 11.51
CA PRO A 299 11.94 -25.26 12.32
C PRO A 299 11.48 -23.90 11.74
N LYS A 300 11.20 -23.83 10.45
CA LYS A 300 10.63 -22.66 9.80
C LYS A 300 9.22 -22.29 10.28
N ARG A 301 8.41 -23.26 10.72
CA ARG A 301 7.05 -23.03 11.23
C ARG A 301 7.07 -22.35 12.61
N GLN A 302 8.02 -22.72 13.46
CA GLN A 302 8.18 -22.08 14.79
C GLN A 302 8.59 -20.62 14.65
N ARG A 303 9.48 -20.27 13.71
CA ARG A 303 9.86 -18.87 13.44
C ARG A 303 8.72 -18.01 12.94
N ILE A 304 7.86 -18.50 12.04
CA ILE A 304 6.73 -17.72 11.54
C ILE A 304 5.70 -17.42 12.64
N ALA A 305 5.49 -18.34 13.57
CA ALA A 305 4.62 -18.13 14.72
C ALA A 305 5.25 -17.13 15.74
N GLN A 306 6.57 -17.15 15.92
CA GLN A 306 7.31 -16.23 16.79
C GLN A 306 7.38 -14.81 16.21
N ASP A 307 7.64 -14.66 14.89
CA ASP A 307 7.71 -13.37 14.22
C ASP A 307 6.35 -12.66 14.11
N ALA A 308 5.25 -13.41 14.22
CA ALA A 308 3.88 -12.89 14.16
C ALA A 308 3.33 -12.45 15.55
N GLY A 309 4.07 -12.59 16.64
CA GLY A 309 3.58 -12.30 17.99
C GLY A 309 2.37 -13.17 18.37
N GLY A 310 2.32 -14.40 17.88
CA GLY A 310 1.19 -15.28 18.04
C GLY A 310 1.20 -16.03 19.36
N TYR A 311 0.01 -16.21 19.92
CA TYR A 311 -0.20 -17.12 21.03
C TYR A 311 -0.16 -18.56 20.54
N ILE A 312 0.65 -19.42 21.17
CA ILE A 312 0.56 -20.86 20.96
C ILE A 312 -0.68 -21.35 21.70
N LYS A 313 -1.68 -21.83 20.96
CA LYS A 313 -2.87 -22.45 21.55
C LYS A 313 -2.49 -23.79 22.19
N HIS A 314 -2.51 -23.87 23.50
CA HIS A 314 -2.52 -25.15 24.22
C HIS A 314 -3.94 -25.78 24.05
N PRO A 315 -4.06 -27.10 23.92
CA PRO A 315 -5.39 -27.77 23.82
C PRO A 315 -6.28 -27.49 25.03
N ASP A 316 -5.70 -27.18 26.20
CA ASP A 316 -6.44 -26.74 27.38
C ASP A 316 -6.34 -25.22 27.54
N PRO A 317 -7.48 -24.48 27.50
CA PRO A 317 -7.52 -23.00 27.62
C PRO A 317 -6.95 -22.45 28.91
N LYS A 318 -6.77 -23.26 29.95
CA LYS A 318 -6.22 -22.87 31.25
C LYS A 318 -4.71 -22.65 31.25
N HIS A 319 -4.01 -23.08 30.19
CA HIS A 319 -2.55 -23.01 30.05
C HIS A 319 -2.07 -22.06 28.95
N TRP A 320 -2.76 -20.95 28.74
CA TRP A 320 -2.32 -19.93 27.79
C TRP A 320 -1.27 -19.04 28.40
N THR A 321 -0.03 -19.10 27.90
CA THR A 321 1.06 -18.22 28.29
C THR A 321 1.44 -17.28 27.15
N CYS A 322 1.71 -16.03 27.47
CA CYS A 322 2.29 -15.06 26.56
C CYS A 322 3.81 -15.22 26.59
N LEU A 323 4.44 -15.44 25.45
CA LEU A 323 5.89 -15.46 25.34
C LEU A 323 6.38 -14.03 25.09
N ASP A 324 7.29 -13.54 25.90
CA ASP A 324 8.01 -12.32 25.63
C ASP A 324 9.18 -12.56 24.66
N SER A 325 9.76 -11.48 24.16
CA SER A 325 10.84 -11.51 23.15
C SER A 325 12.16 -12.12 23.64
N THR A 326 12.24 -12.61 24.89
CA THR A 326 13.48 -13.09 25.54
C THR A 326 13.51 -14.58 25.83
N ASN A 327 12.48 -15.35 25.47
CA ASN A 327 12.41 -16.81 25.69
C ASN A 327 12.47 -17.29 27.16
N ASN A 328 12.18 -16.43 28.13
CA ASN A 328 12.13 -16.87 29.56
C ASN A 328 10.67 -16.91 30.05
N PRO A 329 10.19 -18.02 30.62
CA PRO A 329 8.87 -18.09 31.22
C PRO A 329 8.87 -17.28 32.53
N THR A 330 8.23 -16.10 32.52
CA THR A 330 8.01 -15.33 33.75
C THR A 330 6.85 -15.97 34.53
N GLY A 331 7.16 -16.79 35.48
CA GLY A 331 6.24 -17.23 36.51
C GLY A 331 5.93 -16.09 37.47
N GLY A 332 4.70 -15.63 37.52
CA GLY A 332 4.28 -14.62 38.48
C GLY A 332 2.84 -14.19 38.27
N GLY A 333 1.89 -15.01 38.76
CA GLY A 333 0.49 -14.61 38.85
C GLY A 333 0.34 -13.39 39.77
N ARG A 334 -0.09 -12.23 39.25
CA ARG A 334 -0.64 -11.16 40.07
C ARG A 334 -2.14 -11.04 39.80
N ASN A 335 -2.91 -11.28 40.84
CA ASN A 335 -4.35 -11.04 40.97
C ASN A 335 -4.67 -9.59 40.63
N LEU A 336 -5.38 -9.38 39.49
CA LEU A 336 -6.07 -8.13 39.18
C LEU A 336 -7.51 -8.20 39.73
N LYS A 337 -7.65 -7.99 41.04
CA LYS A 337 -8.90 -7.51 41.65
C LYS A 337 -8.63 -6.10 42.14
N ASN A 338 -9.49 -5.17 41.74
CA ASN A 338 -9.62 -3.76 42.14
C ASN A 338 -8.99 -2.72 41.23
N ALA A 339 -9.77 -2.32 40.22
CA ALA A 339 -9.78 -0.95 39.76
C ALA A 339 -11.26 -0.51 39.66
N ARG A 340 -11.69 0.22 40.68
CA ARG A 340 -12.97 0.90 40.71
C ARG A 340 -12.96 2.08 39.75
N SER A 341 -14.08 2.22 39.03
CA SER A 341 -14.46 3.34 38.19
C SER A 341 -14.49 4.67 38.94
N SER A 342 -13.90 5.70 38.36
CA SER A 342 -14.28 7.08 38.60
C SER A 342 -14.92 7.63 37.35
N ASN A 343 -16.25 7.88 37.43
CA ASN A 343 -17.01 8.69 36.48
C ASN A 343 -16.49 10.13 36.57
N ALA A 344 -16.12 10.68 35.42
CA ALA A 344 -16.04 12.12 35.26
C ALA A 344 -16.89 12.50 34.05
N ASP A 345 -17.82 13.41 34.27
CA ASP A 345 -18.86 13.92 33.39
C ASP A 345 -18.31 14.45 32.06
N ILE A 346 -18.97 14.07 30.96
CA ILE A 346 -18.84 14.73 29.65
C ILE A 346 -20.23 15.22 29.25
N PRO A 347 -20.50 16.55 29.22
CA PRO A 347 -21.71 17.09 28.62
C PRO A 347 -21.55 17.18 27.11
N HIS A 348 -22.48 16.70 26.37
CA HIS A 348 -22.91 16.92 24.97
C HIS A 348 -23.36 15.64 24.28
N LEU A 349 -24.55 15.20 24.58
CA LEU A 349 -25.31 14.17 23.86
C LEU A 349 -26.74 14.65 23.63
N GLN A 350 -26.89 15.64 22.75
CA GLN A 350 -28.21 16.02 22.23
C GLN A 350 -28.13 16.31 20.73
N ALA A 351 -27.81 15.30 19.91
CA ALA A 351 -28.05 15.31 18.46
C ALA A 351 -27.87 13.92 17.86
N MET A 352 -28.58 12.89 18.31
CA MET A 352 -28.49 11.54 17.74
C MET A 352 -29.80 10.75 17.79
N ASP A 353 -30.94 11.40 17.50
CA ASP A 353 -32.23 10.69 17.46
C ASP A 353 -32.69 10.24 16.06
N ALA A 354 -31.94 10.58 14.99
CA ALA A 354 -32.23 10.11 13.63
C ALA A 354 -31.61 8.74 13.28
N ASP A 355 -30.73 8.19 14.13
CA ASP A 355 -29.94 7.00 13.82
C ASP A 355 -30.49 5.70 14.45
N LYS A 356 -31.57 5.79 15.22
CA LYS A 356 -32.09 4.60 15.94
C LYS A 356 -32.82 3.59 15.05
N ARG A 357 -33.38 4.01 13.91
CA ARG A 357 -34.04 3.08 12.97
C ARG A 357 -33.04 2.26 12.15
N GLN A 358 -31.88 2.83 11.82
CA GLN A 358 -30.78 2.09 11.16
C GLN A 358 -30.02 1.15 12.09
N LEU A 359 -30.06 1.38 13.42
CA LEU A 359 -29.46 0.46 14.40
C LEU A 359 -30.26 -0.84 14.58
N GLY A 360 -31.57 -0.84 14.35
CA GLY A 360 -32.42 -2.04 14.40
C GLY A 360 -32.04 -3.08 13.35
N ASP A 361 -31.89 -2.65 12.10
CA ASP A 361 -31.49 -3.52 11.00
C ASP A 361 -30.05 -4.05 11.16
N LEU A 362 -29.18 -3.29 11.82
CA LEU A 362 -27.81 -3.67 12.16
C LEU A 362 -27.73 -4.71 13.27
N GLN A 363 -28.68 -4.71 14.22
CA GLN A 363 -28.72 -5.70 15.29
C GLN A 363 -29.18 -7.07 14.80
N ASP A 364 -30.03 -7.15 13.79
CA ASP A 364 -30.42 -8.39 13.16
C ASP A 364 -29.30 -8.99 12.30
N GLU A 365 -28.57 -8.17 11.54
CA GLU A 365 -27.35 -8.65 10.86
C GLU A 365 -26.26 -9.15 11.84
N THR A 366 -26.12 -8.52 13.02
CA THR A 366 -25.14 -8.95 14.04
C THR A 366 -25.55 -10.23 14.79
N ARG A 367 -26.84 -10.55 14.90
CA ARG A 367 -27.33 -11.82 15.45
C ARG A 367 -26.96 -13.01 14.57
N GLU A 368 -26.96 -12.82 13.25
CA GLU A 368 -26.56 -13.85 12.29
C GLU A 368 -25.04 -14.15 12.35
N TYR A 369 -24.21 -13.21 12.77
CA TYR A 369 -22.75 -13.31 12.72
C TYR A 369 -22.05 -13.56 14.07
N GLY A 370 -22.79 -13.68 15.18
CA GLY A 370 -22.29 -14.01 16.55
C GLY A 370 -21.26 -13.02 17.10
N ASN A 371 -20.90 -13.15 18.37
CA ASN A 371 -20.07 -12.22 19.19
C ASN A 371 -18.70 -11.82 18.59
N LEU A 372 -18.67 -11.14 17.45
CA LEU A 372 -17.50 -10.39 16.99
C LEU A 372 -17.37 -9.12 17.85
N PRO A 373 -16.15 -8.73 18.27
CA PRO A 373 -15.99 -7.41 18.85
C PRO A 373 -16.52 -6.40 17.83
N LEU A 374 -17.62 -5.73 18.14
CA LEU A 374 -18.31 -4.70 17.32
C LEU A 374 -17.32 -3.71 16.64
N ARG A 375 -16.18 -3.49 17.28
CA ARG A 375 -15.11 -2.61 16.80
C ARG A 375 -14.42 -3.13 15.53
N VAL A 376 -14.22 -4.43 15.40
CA VAL A 376 -13.58 -5.07 14.24
C VAL A 376 -14.57 -5.16 13.07
N PHE A 377 -15.82 -5.48 13.38
CA PHE A 377 -16.92 -5.53 12.41
C PHE A 377 -17.16 -4.15 11.79
N ARG A 378 -17.21 -3.07 12.63
CA ARG A 378 -17.35 -1.69 12.17
C ARG A 378 -16.19 -1.18 11.32
N GLN A 379 -14.98 -1.65 11.52
CA GLN A 379 -13.81 -1.17 10.74
C GLN A 379 -13.74 -1.73 9.30
N LEU A 380 -14.36 -2.85 9.03
CA LEU A 380 -14.26 -3.55 7.75
C LEU A 380 -15.54 -3.52 6.91
N LEU A 381 -16.68 -3.52 7.55
CA LEU A 381 -17.96 -3.63 6.86
C LEU A 381 -18.79 -2.35 6.92
N PHE A 382 -18.48 -1.48 7.85
CA PHE A 382 -19.04 -0.16 8.05
C PHE A 382 -17.87 0.85 8.25
#